data_1e203bd532fc2e9dab2c7cba5ea97b21
#
_entry.id   1e203bd532fc2e9dab2c7cba5ea97b21
#
_cell.length_a   1.000
_cell.length_b   1.000
_cell.length_c   1.000
_cell.angle_alpha   90.00
_cell.angle_beta   90.00
_cell.angle_gamma   90.00
#
_symmetry.space_group_name_H-M   'P 1'
#
loop_
_entity.id
_entity.type
_entity.pdbx_description
1 polymer ?
#
loop_
_entity_poly.entity_id
_entity_poly.type
_entity_poly.pdbx_seq_one_letter_code
_entity_poly.pdbx_strand_id
1 'polypeptide(L)'
;MMFVRTILTSKMTRNLYTKNPPYRYNSSDDKWACMLQWCGMPMKSTQPLIDTHLHLASEQFNEDRRAVIERAIEAGIAAMVEIGYDLASSHAAVALANAHPAIFAVVGIQPNHLHDLPSDWIDQIRRLATHPKVVAIGEIGLDYYWMKSPPSEQEKAFRAQLALAAELGLPVVIHSREAMPETIAVLRDAARGPGVMHSFSGDWTAAQECLELGFYLSFSGPLTFPKSAALHEVVQQAPLERLLIETDSPYLSPHPHRGQRNEPSRLVYIAQKLADLRGLSLAELAPQLWQNTLRAFPRMAETLG
;
A
#
# COMPACT_ATOMS: atom_id res chain seq x y z
N MET A 1 -33.33 -9.38 58.96
CA MET A 1 -34.73 -8.98 58.70
C MET A 1 -34.82 -8.36 57.33
N MET A 2 -35.56 -9.02 56.41
CA MET A 2 -36.16 -8.60 55.13
C MET A 2 -35.33 -7.81 54.09
N PHE A 3 -34.92 -8.48 53.05
CA PHE A 3 -35.44 -8.62 51.68
C PHE A 3 -36.20 -7.40 51.14
N VAL A 4 -35.67 -6.71 50.09
CA VAL A 4 -36.42 -6.35 48.89
C VAL A 4 -35.51 -6.51 47.66
N ARG A 5 -35.80 -7.52 46.85
CA ARG A 5 -35.42 -7.62 45.41
C ARG A 5 -36.36 -6.68 44.65
N THR A 6 -35.81 -5.85 43.78
CA THR A 6 -36.62 -5.24 42.73
C THR A 6 -36.06 -5.64 41.37
N ILE A 7 -36.85 -6.45 40.71
CA ILE A 7 -36.76 -6.87 39.31
C ILE A 7 -37.09 -5.65 38.45
N LEU A 8 -36.18 -5.26 37.55
CA LEU A 8 -36.52 -4.42 36.40
C LEU A 8 -36.21 -5.22 35.13
N THR A 9 -37.25 -5.96 34.73
CA THR A 9 -37.30 -6.63 33.43
C THR A 9 -37.84 -5.69 32.37
N SER A 10 -37.15 -5.69 31.22
CA SER A 10 -37.71 -5.59 29.87
C SER A 10 -38.76 -4.53 29.57
N LYS A 11 -38.33 -3.44 28.96
CA LYS A 11 -39.07 -2.71 27.91
C LYS A 11 -38.19 -1.69 27.19
N MET A 12 -37.27 -2.15 26.35
CA MET A 12 -36.65 -1.31 25.32
C MET A 12 -36.07 -2.16 24.17
N THR A 13 -36.93 -2.97 23.57
CA THR A 13 -36.61 -3.65 22.31
C THR A 13 -37.88 -3.76 21.46
N ARG A 14 -38.34 -2.63 20.93
CA ARG A 14 -39.30 -2.57 19.78
C ARG A 14 -39.37 -1.11 19.33
N ASN A 15 -38.58 -0.72 18.33
CA ASN A 15 -38.88 0.25 17.27
C ASN A 15 -37.60 0.81 16.61
N LEU A 16 -36.89 -0.03 15.87
CA LEU A 16 -35.85 0.45 14.91
C LEU A 16 -35.85 -0.37 13.60
N TYR A 17 -36.94 -0.99 13.22
CA TYR A 17 -37.03 -1.72 11.95
C TYR A 17 -38.22 -1.25 11.14
N THR A 18 -38.15 -0.07 10.54
CA THR A 18 -38.95 0.29 9.36
C THR A 18 -38.36 1.51 8.68
N LYS A 19 -37.33 1.33 7.83
CA LYS A 19 -37.08 2.14 6.64
C LYS A 19 -36.25 1.30 5.68
N ASN A 20 -36.85 0.79 4.63
CA ASN A 20 -36.18 0.09 3.54
C ASN A 20 -35.18 1.02 2.87
N PRO A 21 -33.91 0.58 2.62
CA PRO A 21 -32.99 1.31 1.78
C PRO A 21 -33.39 1.19 0.29
N PRO A 22 -33.10 2.18 -0.55
CA PRO A 22 -33.58 2.27 -1.92
C PRO A 22 -32.78 1.46 -2.96
N TYR A 23 -32.02 0.43 -2.58
CA TYR A 23 -31.24 -0.36 -3.53
C TYR A 23 -31.54 -1.86 -3.41
N ARG A 24 -31.92 -2.49 -4.54
CA ARG A 24 -32.04 -3.95 -4.65
C ARG A 24 -30.67 -4.56 -4.85
N TYR A 25 -30.18 -5.35 -3.89
CA TYR A 25 -29.00 -6.19 -4.01
C TYR A 25 -29.43 -7.62 -4.40
N ASN A 26 -28.71 -8.21 -5.34
CA ASN A 26 -28.92 -9.56 -5.84
C ASN A 26 -27.67 -10.40 -5.56
N SER A 27 -27.42 -10.76 -4.32
CA SER A 27 -26.70 -11.97 -3.90
C SER A 27 -26.62 -12.04 -2.37
N SER A 28 -26.44 -13.24 -1.79
CA SER A 28 -26.37 -13.47 -0.34
C SER A 28 -25.09 -12.89 0.29
N ASP A 29 -24.00 -12.79 -0.47
CA ASP A 29 -22.68 -12.40 0.04
C ASP A 29 -22.56 -10.89 0.23
N ASP A 30 -23.20 -10.09 -0.65
CA ASP A 30 -23.23 -8.63 -0.55
C ASP A 30 -23.97 -8.12 0.69
N LYS A 31 -24.94 -8.90 1.18
CA LYS A 31 -25.68 -8.56 2.40
C LYS A 31 -24.83 -8.63 3.67
N TRP A 32 -23.88 -9.56 3.71
CA TRP A 32 -22.99 -9.72 4.86
C TRP A 32 -21.91 -8.63 4.90
N ALA A 33 -21.33 -8.26 3.76
CA ALA A 33 -20.36 -7.17 3.68
C ALA A 33 -20.97 -5.82 4.11
N CYS A 34 -22.19 -5.52 3.65
CA CYS A 34 -22.93 -4.31 4.05
C CYS A 34 -23.33 -4.34 5.53
N MET A 35 -23.71 -5.50 6.07
CA MET A 35 -24.09 -5.66 7.48
C MET A 35 -22.91 -5.51 8.44
N LEU A 36 -21.71 -5.99 8.07
CA LEU A 36 -20.49 -5.86 8.85
C LEU A 36 -20.01 -4.40 8.94
N GLN A 37 -20.16 -3.62 7.87
CA GLN A 37 -19.87 -2.19 7.86
C GLN A 37 -20.76 -1.40 8.85
N TRP A 38 -22.00 -1.84 9.06
CA TRP A 38 -22.94 -1.21 10.00
C TRP A 38 -22.73 -1.63 11.45
N CYS A 39 -22.17 -2.80 11.69
CA CYS A 39 -21.96 -3.35 13.04
C CYS A 39 -20.64 -2.93 13.69
N GLY A 40 -19.80 -2.11 13.02
CA GLY A 40 -18.50 -1.69 13.56
C GLY A 40 -17.49 -2.84 13.70
N MET A 41 -17.75 -4.01 13.11
CA MET A 41 -16.77 -5.10 13.07
C MET A 41 -15.69 -4.79 12.01
N PRO A 42 -14.42 -5.08 12.30
CA PRO A 42 -13.34 -4.88 11.34
C PRO A 42 -13.57 -5.77 10.11
N MET A 43 -13.40 -5.19 8.91
CA MET A 43 -13.40 -5.96 7.67
C MET A 43 -12.23 -6.95 7.68
N LYS A 44 -12.49 -8.17 7.19
CA LYS A 44 -11.47 -9.21 7.02
C LYS A 44 -11.56 -9.77 5.61
N SER A 45 -10.40 -10.04 5.01
CA SER A 45 -10.34 -10.82 3.78
C SER A 45 -10.28 -12.32 4.10
N THR A 46 -11.06 -13.11 3.38
CA THR A 46 -10.96 -14.59 3.41
C THR A 46 -9.91 -15.11 2.42
N GLN A 47 -9.39 -14.24 1.55
CA GLN A 47 -8.31 -14.51 0.61
C GLN A 47 -7.06 -13.75 1.05
N PRO A 48 -5.86 -14.33 0.90
CA PRO A 48 -4.64 -13.65 1.31
C PRO A 48 -4.40 -12.40 0.45
N LEU A 49 -4.05 -11.28 1.13
CA LEU A 49 -3.65 -10.03 0.51
C LEU A 49 -2.20 -9.71 0.84
N ILE A 50 -1.56 -8.91 0.01
CA ILE A 50 -0.21 -8.36 0.27
C ILE A 50 -0.31 -6.84 0.29
N ASP A 51 0.20 -6.22 1.35
CA ASP A 51 0.39 -4.77 1.42
C ASP A 51 1.74 -4.45 0.78
N THR A 52 1.71 -3.81 -0.39
CA THR A 52 2.93 -3.60 -1.19
C THR A 52 3.73 -2.38 -0.79
N HIS A 53 3.25 -1.56 0.16
CA HIS A 53 3.96 -0.37 0.63
C HIS A 53 3.45 0.12 1.98
N LEU A 54 4.31 0.09 3.00
CA LEU A 54 4.02 0.60 4.33
C LEU A 54 5.30 0.97 5.10
N HIS A 55 5.16 1.68 6.22
CA HIS A 55 6.24 2.16 7.06
C HIS A 55 6.03 1.76 8.53
N LEU A 56 6.09 0.45 8.82
CA LEU A 56 5.97 -0.07 10.20
C LEU A 56 7.12 0.34 11.10
N ALA A 57 8.30 0.65 10.55
CA ALA A 57 9.44 1.18 11.31
C ALA A 57 9.21 2.60 11.82
N SER A 58 8.20 3.31 11.32
CA SER A 58 7.83 4.66 11.77
C SER A 58 7.66 4.71 13.29
N GLU A 59 8.10 5.81 13.90
CA GLU A 59 7.94 6.10 15.32
C GLU A 59 6.49 6.08 15.78
N GLN A 60 5.55 6.35 14.87
CA GLN A 60 4.12 6.30 15.15
C GLN A 60 3.63 4.90 15.58
N PHE A 61 4.41 3.85 15.30
CA PHE A 61 4.10 2.48 15.70
C PHE A 61 4.94 1.95 16.86
N ASN A 62 5.83 2.75 17.46
CA ASN A 62 6.75 2.27 18.48
C ASN A 62 6.06 1.59 19.67
N GLU A 63 4.89 2.11 20.08
CA GLU A 63 4.17 1.61 21.24
C GLU A 63 3.39 0.31 20.95
N ASP A 64 2.92 0.11 19.70
CA ASP A 64 1.99 -0.97 19.38
C ASP A 64 2.32 -1.74 18.09
N ARG A 65 3.53 -1.58 17.53
CA ARG A 65 3.94 -2.21 16.25
C ARG A 65 3.60 -3.70 16.17
N ARG A 66 3.87 -4.45 17.25
CA ARG A 66 3.54 -5.88 17.28
C ARG A 66 2.04 -6.13 17.15
N ALA A 67 1.22 -5.39 17.89
CA ALA A 67 -0.22 -5.52 17.82
C ALA A 67 -0.78 -5.09 16.45
N VAL A 68 -0.15 -4.09 15.80
CA VAL A 68 -0.49 -3.67 14.43
C VAL A 68 -0.24 -4.81 13.43
N ILE A 69 0.91 -5.50 13.54
CA ILE A 69 1.23 -6.66 12.70
C ILE A 69 0.23 -7.80 12.94
N GLU A 70 -0.07 -8.10 14.21
CA GLU A 70 -1.05 -9.13 14.59
C GLU A 70 -2.44 -8.83 13.99
N ARG A 71 -2.93 -7.57 14.10
CA ARG A 71 -4.20 -7.14 13.48
C ARG A 71 -4.18 -7.24 11.95
N ALA A 72 -3.05 -6.95 11.32
CA ALA A 72 -2.90 -7.11 9.87
C ALA A 72 -3.09 -8.58 9.45
N ILE A 73 -2.39 -9.50 10.11
CA ILE A 73 -2.51 -10.94 9.86
C ILE A 73 -3.95 -11.42 10.11
N GLU A 74 -4.57 -10.99 11.19
CA GLU A 74 -5.97 -11.32 11.50
C GLU A 74 -6.96 -10.76 10.47
N ALA A 75 -6.63 -9.66 9.80
CA ALA A 75 -7.42 -9.08 8.73
C ALA A 75 -7.24 -9.81 7.38
N GLY A 76 -6.31 -10.76 7.29
CA GLY A 76 -6.02 -11.53 6.08
C GLY A 76 -4.85 -10.99 5.26
N ILE A 77 -4.01 -10.10 5.83
CA ILE A 77 -2.80 -9.61 5.17
C ILE A 77 -1.70 -10.64 5.40
N ALA A 78 -1.36 -11.41 4.38
CA ALA A 78 -0.41 -12.51 4.48
C ALA A 78 1.05 -12.09 4.35
N ALA A 79 1.31 -10.97 3.67
CA ALA A 79 2.65 -10.39 3.56
C ALA A 79 2.59 -8.86 3.48
N MET A 80 3.68 -8.21 3.86
CA MET A 80 3.83 -6.76 3.94
C MET A 80 5.21 -6.35 3.44
N VAL A 81 5.28 -5.25 2.68
CA VAL A 81 6.53 -4.70 2.16
C VAL A 81 6.84 -3.42 2.91
N GLU A 82 7.80 -3.50 3.81
CA GLU A 82 8.32 -2.39 4.62
C GLU A 82 9.27 -1.53 3.81
N ILE A 83 9.06 -0.23 3.80
CA ILE A 83 9.74 0.70 2.91
C ILE A 83 10.74 1.58 3.68
N GLY A 84 12.02 1.49 3.27
CA GLY A 84 13.03 2.47 3.60
C GLY A 84 12.92 3.71 2.70
N TYR A 85 13.14 4.89 3.29
CA TYR A 85 13.12 6.18 2.58
C TYR A 85 14.39 7.02 2.85
N ASP A 86 15.23 6.56 3.78
CA ASP A 86 16.58 7.04 4.10
C ASP A 86 17.45 5.87 4.57
N LEU A 87 18.71 6.12 4.92
CA LEU A 87 19.62 5.05 5.38
C LEU A 87 19.13 4.40 6.68
N ALA A 88 18.64 5.19 7.63
CA ALA A 88 18.21 4.69 8.94
C ALA A 88 16.95 3.81 8.80
N SER A 89 15.95 4.27 8.07
CA SER A 89 14.71 3.52 7.80
C SER A 89 14.98 2.29 6.92
N SER A 90 15.92 2.36 5.96
CA SER A 90 16.34 1.20 5.17
C SER A 90 16.98 0.11 6.03
N HIS A 91 17.82 0.46 7.00
CA HIS A 91 18.32 -0.49 7.99
C HIS A 91 17.21 -1.08 8.86
N ALA A 92 16.27 -0.24 9.31
CA ALA A 92 15.13 -0.68 10.12
C ALA A 92 14.20 -1.61 9.33
N ALA A 93 13.97 -1.34 8.04
CA ALA A 93 13.17 -2.20 7.16
C ALA A 93 13.79 -3.60 7.02
N VAL A 94 15.10 -3.69 6.79
CA VAL A 94 15.81 -4.97 6.74
C VAL A 94 15.74 -5.70 8.09
N ALA A 95 15.88 -4.98 9.21
CA ALA A 95 15.79 -5.57 10.55
C ALA A 95 14.39 -6.14 10.83
N LEU A 96 13.31 -5.42 10.46
CA LEU A 96 11.93 -5.90 10.57
C LEU A 96 11.68 -7.12 9.68
N ALA A 97 12.14 -7.08 8.43
CA ALA A 97 12.01 -8.21 7.51
C ALA A 97 12.72 -9.46 8.03
N ASN A 98 13.89 -9.30 8.67
CA ASN A 98 14.61 -10.41 9.28
C ASN A 98 13.87 -10.98 10.51
N ALA A 99 13.20 -10.12 11.29
CA ALA A 99 12.50 -10.52 12.51
C ALA A 99 11.12 -11.16 12.27
N HIS A 100 10.47 -10.87 11.12
CA HIS A 100 9.11 -11.30 10.83
C HIS A 100 9.02 -12.02 9.48
N PRO A 101 8.56 -13.28 9.45
CA PRO A 101 8.43 -14.06 8.20
C PRO A 101 7.58 -13.36 7.13
N ALA A 102 6.48 -12.71 7.53
CA ALA A 102 5.54 -12.02 6.64
C ALA A 102 6.04 -10.66 6.13
N ILE A 103 7.20 -10.16 6.57
CA ILE A 103 7.69 -8.83 6.18
C ILE A 103 8.86 -8.98 5.20
N PHE A 104 8.80 -8.23 4.11
CA PHE A 104 9.85 -8.01 3.12
C PHE A 104 10.29 -6.55 3.19
N ALA A 105 11.42 -6.20 2.62
CA ALA A 105 11.97 -4.85 2.70
C ALA A 105 12.25 -4.26 1.31
N VAL A 106 12.11 -2.95 1.22
CA VAL A 106 12.59 -2.12 0.13
C VAL A 106 13.56 -1.11 0.72
N VAL A 107 14.67 -0.83 0.05
CA VAL A 107 15.75 0.04 0.54
C VAL A 107 16.10 1.10 -0.47
N GLY A 108 16.21 2.35 -0.03
CA GLY A 108 16.52 3.48 -0.91
C GLY A 108 16.49 4.81 -0.18
N ILE A 109 16.69 5.88 -0.95
CA ILE A 109 16.65 7.27 -0.48
C ILE A 109 15.59 8.03 -1.27
N GLN A 110 14.55 8.45 -0.58
CA GLN A 110 13.42 9.21 -1.11
C GLN A 110 13.82 10.68 -1.34
N PRO A 111 13.28 11.39 -2.33
CA PRO A 111 13.73 12.74 -2.73
C PRO A 111 13.76 13.80 -1.62
N ASN A 112 12.98 13.63 -0.56
CA ASN A 112 12.98 14.56 0.57
C ASN A 112 14.06 14.27 1.64
N HIS A 113 14.89 13.23 1.46
CA HIS A 113 15.90 12.75 2.42
C HIS A 113 17.32 12.74 1.85
N LEU A 114 17.63 13.65 0.89
CA LEU A 114 18.93 13.73 0.23
C LEU A 114 19.97 14.58 0.98
N HIS A 115 19.53 15.39 1.95
CA HIS A 115 20.44 16.20 2.77
C HIS A 115 21.27 15.31 3.70
N ASP A 116 22.50 15.73 3.95
CA ASP A 116 23.44 15.08 4.88
C ASP A 116 23.76 13.60 4.56
N LEU A 117 23.59 13.19 3.30
CA LEU A 117 23.99 11.84 2.90
C LEU A 117 25.52 11.70 2.92
N PRO A 118 26.07 10.61 3.52
CA PRO A 118 27.49 10.31 3.43
C PRO A 118 27.89 10.03 1.98
N SER A 119 29.16 10.25 1.64
CA SER A 119 29.65 10.08 0.25
C SER A 119 29.48 8.64 -0.29
N ASP A 120 29.40 7.65 0.59
CA ASP A 120 29.24 6.23 0.25
C ASP A 120 27.79 5.73 0.38
N TRP A 121 26.78 6.63 0.43
CA TRP A 121 25.37 6.28 0.65
C TRP A 121 24.85 5.23 -0.34
N ILE A 122 25.25 5.32 -1.61
CA ILE A 122 24.79 4.36 -2.64
C ILE A 122 25.36 2.95 -2.36
N ASP A 123 26.61 2.86 -1.87
CA ASP A 123 27.22 1.60 -1.49
C ASP A 123 26.59 1.02 -0.21
N GLN A 124 26.10 1.88 0.69
CA GLN A 124 25.32 1.42 1.85
C GLN A 124 24.00 0.80 1.42
N ILE A 125 23.25 1.44 0.51
CA ILE A 125 22.02 0.85 -0.07
C ILE A 125 22.36 -0.45 -0.81
N ARG A 126 23.44 -0.49 -1.60
CA ARG A 126 23.91 -1.70 -2.29
C ARG A 126 24.12 -2.86 -1.30
N ARG A 127 24.80 -2.62 -0.17
CA ARG A 127 25.03 -3.64 0.86
C ARG A 127 23.72 -4.15 1.46
N LEU A 128 22.76 -3.26 1.77
CA LEU A 128 21.44 -3.65 2.28
C LEU A 128 20.66 -4.49 1.25
N ALA A 129 20.75 -4.13 -0.02
CA ALA A 129 20.05 -4.81 -1.11
C ALA A 129 20.54 -6.26 -1.37
N THR A 130 21.67 -6.68 -0.77
CA THR A 130 22.13 -8.09 -0.82
C THR A 130 21.31 -9.01 0.08
N HIS A 131 20.54 -8.46 1.05
CA HIS A 131 19.72 -9.27 1.94
C HIS A 131 18.60 -9.96 1.16
N PRO A 132 18.34 -11.27 1.34
CA PRO A 132 17.38 -12.03 0.52
C PRO A 132 15.94 -11.51 0.61
N LYS A 133 15.55 -10.91 1.73
CA LYS A 133 14.23 -10.31 1.92
C LYS A 133 14.12 -8.87 1.40
N VAL A 134 15.19 -8.28 0.84
CA VAL A 134 15.11 -7.02 0.11
C VAL A 134 14.64 -7.31 -1.30
N VAL A 135 13.45 -6.82 -1.64
CA VAL A 135 12.71 -7.17 -2.86
C VAL A 135 12.75 -6.10 -3.94
N ALA A 136 13.16 -4.86 -3.62
CA ALA A 136 13.28 -3.76 -4.57
C ALA A 136 14.22 -2.67 -4.06
N ILE A 137 14.65 -1.79 -4.96
CA ILE A 137 15.27 -0.50 -4.65
C ILE A 137 14.16 0.56 -4.61
N GLY A 138 14.07 1.31 -3.53
CA GLY A 138 13.05 2.32 -3.26
C GLY A 138 13.02 2.67 -1.76
N GLU A 139 12.24 3.64 -1.39
CA GLU A 139 11.42 4.52 -2.20
C GLU A 139 12.31 5.58 -2.89
N ILE A 140 12.20 5.73 -4.20
CA ILE A 140 13.01 6.66 -5.01
C ILE A 140 12.12 7.45 -5.97
N GLY A 141 12.56 8.61 -6.43
CA GLY A 141 11.75 9.39 -7.38
C GLY A 141 11.87 10.90 -7.21
N LEU A 142 10.76 11.61 -7.45
CA LEU A 142 10.69 13.06 -7.42
C LEU A 142 9.52 13.56 -6.56
N ASP A 143 9.75 14.64 -5.80
CA ASP A 143 8.73 15.31 -5.00
C ASP A 143 8.87 16.84 -5.13
N TYR A 144 8.01 17.43 -5.93
CA TYR A 144 8.00 18.89 -6.15
C TYR A 144 6.99 19.62 -5.25
N TYR A 145 6.27 18.89 -4.42
CA TYR A 145 5.41 19.48 -3.40
C TYR A 145 6.20 19.93 -2.16
N TRP A 146 7.00 19.04 -1.57
CA TRP A 146 7.79 19.37 -0.37
C TRP A 146 9.09 20.10 -0.68
N MET A 147 9.70 19.82 -1.82
CA MET A 147 10.93 20.50 -2.33
C MET A 147 12.05 20.64 -1.29
N LYS A 148 12.26 19.61 -0.45
CA LYS A 148 13.33 19.64 0.57
C LYS A 148 14.73 19.58 -0.03
N SER A 149 14.85 19.10 -1.27
CA SER A 149 16.06 19.16 -2.07
C SER A 149 15.75 19.72 -3.45
N PRO A 150 16.71 20.42 -4.11
CA PRO A 150 16.50 20.93 -5.47
C PRO A 150 16.15 19.84 -6.48
N PRO A 151 15.34 20.13 -7.52
CA PRO A 151 14.99 19.15 -8.55
C PRO A 151 16.17 18.43 -9.18
N SER A 152 17.28 19.14 -9.43
CA SER A 152 18.49 18.56 -10.01
C SER A 152 19.19 17.54 -9.11
N GLU A 153 19.14 17.74 -7.79
CA GLU A 153 19.66 16.78 -6.82
C GLU A 153 18.74 15.57 -6.69
N GLN A 154 17.43 15.80 -6.66
CA GLN A 154 16.45 14.73 -6.67
C GLN A 154 16.62 13.84 -7.91
N GLU A 155 16.71 14.41 -9.11
CA GLU A 155 16.91 13.67 -10.35
C GLU A 155 18.23 12.89 -10.35
N LYS A 156 19.33 13.52 -9.90
CA LYS A 156 20.64 12.86 -9.80
C LYS A 156 20.59 11.63 -8.89
N ALA A 157 19.97 11.75 -7.70
CA ALA A 157 19.84 10.65 -6.76
C ALA A 157 18.89 9.57 -7.29
N PHE A 158 17.82 9.97 -7.96
CA PHE A 158 16.88 9.05 -8.61
C PHE A 158 17.57 8.20 -9.67
N ARG A 159 18.31 8.83 -10.61
CA ARG A 159 19.09 8.14 -11.66
C ARG A 159 20.14 7.20 -11.08
N ALA A 160 20.84 7.60 -10.02
CA ALA A 160 21.86 6.76 -9.37
C ALA A 160 21.24 5.47 -8.81
N GLN A 161 20.04 5.55 -8.22
CA GLN A 161 19.36 4.40 -7.66
C GLN A 161 18.68 3.53 -8.74
N LEU A 162 18.21 4.11 -9.83
CA LEU A 162 17.77 3.35 -11.01
C LEU A 162 18.92 2.53 -11.61
N ALA A 163 20.12 3.12 -11.70
CA ALA A 163 21.31 2.41 -12.16
C ALA A 163 21.70 1.26 -11.20
N LEU A 164 21.63 1.49 -9.89
CA LEU A 164 21.89 0.46 -8.88
C LEU A 164 20.87 -0.68 -8.99
N ALA A 165 19.59 -0.37 -9.15
CA ALA A 165 18.53 -1.39 -9.30
C ALA A 165 18.79 -2.26 -10.55
N ALA A 166 19.15 -1.64 -11.67
CA ALA A 166 19.50 -2.34 -12.91
C ALA A 166 20.73 -3.25 -12.74
N GLU A 167 21.77 -2.77 -12.05
CA GLU A 167 22.96 -3.55 -11.73
C GLU A 167 22.63 -4.80 -10.89
N LEU A 168 21.74 -4.66 -9.92
CA LEU A 168 21.34 -5.73 -9.00
C LEU A 168 20.21 -6.62 -9.54
N GLY A 169 19.63 -6.29 -10.68
CA GLY A 169 18.46 -6.98 -11.24
C GLY A 169 17.22 -6.88 -10.35
N LEU A 170 17.09 -5.80 -9.59
CA LEU A 170 15.97 -5.56 -8.69
C LEU A 170 14.93 -4.62 -9.32
N PRO A 171 13.63 -4.82 -9.06
CA PRO A 171 12.61 -3.84 -9.39
C PRO A 171 12.78 -2.55 -8.56
N VAL A 172 12.02 -1.52 -8.94
CA VAL A 172 12.05 -0.22 -8.26
C VAL A 172 10.67 0.16 -7.73
N VAL A 173 10.63 0.88 -6.58
CA VAL A 173 9.43 1.49 -6.03
C VAL A 173 9.55 3.01 -6.16
N ILE A 174 8.64 3.59 -6.94
CA ILE A 174 8.73 4.97 -7.41
C ILE A 174 7.75 5.87 -6.68
N HIS A 175 8.28 6.92 -6.06
CA HIS A 175 7.57 8.07 -5.55
C HIS A 175 7.44 9.14 -6.62
N SER A 176 6.24 9.69 -6.79
CA SER A 176 6.01 10.86 -7.63
C SER A 176 4.95 11.76 -7.02
N ARG A 177 5.32 12.98 -6.65
CA ARG A 177 4.39 13.95 -6.10
C ARG A 177 4.56 15.31 -6.74
N GLU A 178 3.51 15.78 -7.45
CA GLU A 178 3.54 16.99 -8.27
C GLU A 178 4.71 17.04 -9.28
N ALA A 179 5.15 15.83 -9.73
CA ALA A 179 6.32 15.64 -10.59
C ALA A 179 6.12 14.49 -11.60
N MET A 180 4.86 14.12 -11.92
CA MET A 180 4.57 12.93 -12.73
C MET A 180 5.20 13.01 -14.13
N PRO A 181 5.11 14.13 -14.89
CA PRO A 181 5.74 14.23 -16.22
C PRO A 181 7.26 14.04 -16.16
N GLU A 182 7.93 14.68 -15.21
CA GLU A 182 9.38 14.60 -15.03
C GLU A 182 9.81 13.19 -14.56
N THR A 183 9.03 12.58 -13.67
CA THR A 183 9.24 11.19 -13.23
C THR A 183 9.17 10.24 -14.41
N ILE A 184 8.15 10.34 -15.26
CA ILE A 184 7.99 9.52 -16.46
C ILE A 184 9.15 9.76 -17.46
N ALA A 185 9.57 11.01 -17.64
CA ALA A 185 10.71 11.33 -18.51
C ALA A 185 12.01 10.67 -18.03
N VAL A 186 12.30 10.70 -16.72
CA VAL A 186 13.46 10.01 -16.14
C VAL A 186 13.35 8.51 -16.29
N LEU A 187 12.18 7.92 -16.03
CA LEU A 187 11.96 6.48 -16.17
C LEU A 187 12.14 6.01 -17.60
N ARG A 188 11.63 6.74 -18.59
CA ARG A 188 11.78 6.42 -20.01
C ARG A 188 13.25 6.39 -20.45
N ASP A 189 14.06 7.28 -19.92
CA ASP A 189 15.48 7.37 -20.23
C ASP A 189 16.34 6.35 -19.46
N ALA A 190 16.08 6.18 -18.16
CA ALA A 190 16.99 5.50 -17.24
C ALA A 190 16.50 4.16 -16.67
N ALA A 191 15.20 3.87 -16.63
CA ALA A 191 14.71 2.61 -16.07
C ALA A 191 15.08 1.41 -16.97
N ARG A 192 15.48 0.29 -16.36
CA ARG A 192 15.92 -0.93 -17.05
C ARG A 192 15.31 -2.21 -16.43
N GLY A 193 14.07 -2.14 -15.99
CA GLY A 193 13.41 -3.29 -15.39
C GLY A 193 12.02 -2.93 -14.90
N PRO A 194 11.30 -3.88 -14.33
CA PRO A 194 9.97 -3.67 -13.79
C PRO A 194 10.03 -2.74 -12.57
N GLY A 195 8.93 -2.09 -12.29
CA GLY A 195 8.80 -1.23 -11.14
C GLY A 195 7.34 -1.01 -10.74
N VAL A 196 7.17 -0.36 -9.61
CA VAL A 196 5.87 0.00 -9.05
C VAL A 196 5.80 1.51 -8.91
N MET A 197 4.79 2.11 -9.50
CA MET A 197 4.38 3.48 -9.20
C MET A 197 3.57 3.43 -7.90
N HIS A 198 4.23 3.71 -6.78
CA HIS A 198 3.62 3.70 -5.46
C HIS A 198 2.60 4.84 -5.33
N SER A 199 1.50 4.58 -4.61
CA SER A 199 0.42 5.54 -4.35
C SER A 199 0.07 6.39 -5.57
N PHE A 200 -0.14 5.70 -6.71
CA PHE A 200 -0.35 6.34 -8.00
C PHE A 200 -1.43 7.43 -7.91
N SER A 201 -1.10 8.63 -8.34
CA SER A 201 -1.96 9.82 -8.23
C SER A 201 -2.15 10.57 -9.56
N GLY A 202 -1.69 9.98 -10.68
CA GLY A 202 -1.88 10.52 -12.02
C GLY A 202 -3.28 10.28 -12.58
N ASP A 203 -3.52 10.85 -13.76
CA ASP A 203 -4.68 10.57 -14.59
C ASP A 203 -4.45 9.35 -15.51
N TRP A 204 -5.42 9.07 -16.38
CA TRP A 204 -5.32 7.96 -17.32
C TRP A 204 -4.18 8.10 -18.33
N THR A 205 -3.88 9.33 -18.77
CA THR A 205 -2.75 9.58 -19.69
C THR A 205 -1.42 9.21 -19.05
N ALA A 206 -1.16 9.67 -17.83
CA ALA A 206 0.03 9.30 -17.09
C ALA A 206 0.09 7.79 -16.79
N ALA A 207 -1.06 7.18 -16.48
CA ALA A 207 -1.16 5.75 -16.27
C ALA A 207 -0.75 4.94 -17.50
N GLN A 208 -1.23 5.32 -18.69
CA GLN A 208 -0.85 4.68 -19.95
C GLN A 208 0.66 4.73 -20.19
N GLU A 209 1.29 5.89 -19.99
CA GLU A 209 2.74 6.04 -20.15
C GLU A 209 3.53 5.14 -19.16
N CYS A 210 3.10 5.07 -17.90
CA CYS A 210 3.70 4.17 -16.92
C CYS A 210 3.53 2.68 -17.31
N LEU A 211 2.35 2.30 -17.79
CA LEU A 211 2.03 0.94 -18.23
C LEU A 211 2.84 0.54 -19.47
N GLU A 212 3.03 1.45 -20.42
CA GLU A 212 3.88 1.26 -21.63
C GLU A 212 5.35 1.03 -21.24
N LEU A 213 5.83 1.69 -20.18
CA LEU A 213 7.16 1.46 -19.61
C LEU A 213 7.25 0.15 -18.80
N GLY A 214 6.15 -0.60 -18.65
CA GLY A 214 6.11 -1.89 -17.97
C GLY A 214 5.89 -1.81 -16.46
N PHE A 215 5.54 -0.62 -15.93
CA PHE A 215 5.30 -0.43 -14.50
C PHE A 215 3.95 -0.99 -14.04
N TYR A 216 3.89 -1.35 -12.77
CA TYR A 216 2.66 -1.59 -12.03
C TYR A 216 2.16 -0.30 -11.39
N LEU A 217 0.84 -0.17 -11.25
CA LEU A 217 0.20 0.95 -10.58
C LEU A 217 -0.35 0.47 -9.24
N SER A 218 0.17 1.00 -8.14
CA SER A 218 -0.28 0.66 -6.79
C SER A 218 -1.20 1.74 -6.23
N PHE A 219 -2.29 1.32 -5.60
CA PHE A 219 -3.34 2.21 -5.10
C PHE A 219 -3.46 2.11 -3.59
N SER A 220 -3.47 3.28 -2.94
CA SER A 220 -3.58 3.44 -1.50
C SER A 220 -4.93 4.03 -1.07
N GLY A 221 -5.05 4.45 0.17
CA GLY A 221 -6.29 4.98 0.76
C GLY A 221 -7.07 6.00 -0.06
N PRO A 222 -6.43 6.94 -0.80
CA PRO A 222 -7.11 7.88 -1.69
C PRO A 222 -8.06 7.24 -2.72
N LEU A 223 -7.83 5.99 -3.14
CA LEU A 223 -8.75 5.27 -4.02
C LEU A 223 -10.17 5.20 -3.44
N THR A 224 -10.29 5.14 -2.11
CA THR A 224 -11.58 5.03 -1.41
C THR A 224 -12.32 6.36 -1.29
N PHE A 225 -11.68 7.48 -1.67
CA PHE A 225 -12.29 8.79 -1.46
C PHE A 225 -13.33 9.09 -2.56
N PRO A 226 -14.49 9.67 -2.21
CA PRO A 226 -15.55 9.94 -3.19
C PRO A 226 -15.15 10.88 -4.33
N LYS A 227 -14.15 11.75 -4.09
CA LYS A 227 -13.68 12.75 -5.06
C LYS A 227 -12.51 12.26 -5.95
N SER A 228 -12.10 11.02 -5.87
CA SER A 228 -10.96 10.47 -6.60
C SER A 228 -11.36 9.93 -7.99
N ALA A 229 -12.17 10.69 -8.75
CA ALA A 229 -12.70 10.25 -10.03
C ALA A 229 -11.60 9.84 -11.03
N ALA A 230 -10.48 10.57 -11.11
CA ALA A 230 -9.36 10.22 -11.98
C ALA A 230 -8.76 8.86 -11.62
N LEU A 231 -8.57 8.55 -10.32
CA LEU A 231 -8.07 7.24 -9.89
C LEU A 231 -9.07 6.13 -10.18
N HIS A 232 -10.38 6.41 -10.04
CA HIS A 232 -11.42 5.44 -10.36
C HIS A 232 -11.39 5.11 -11.86
N GLU A 233 -11.23 6.12 -12.73
CA GLU A 233 -11.08 5.94 -14.17
C GLU A 233 -9.86 5.08 -14.50
N VAL A 234 -8.69 5.37 -13.91
CA VAL A 234 -7.47 4.59 -14.10
C VAL A 234 -7.70 3.13 -13.70
N VAL A 235 -8.28 2.87 -12.52
CA VAL A 235 -8.57 1.51 -12.07
C VAL A 235 -9.52 0.78 -13.01
N GLN A 236 -10.51 1.47 -13.58
CA GLN A 236 -11.48 0.87 -14.53
C GLN A 236 -10.85 0.52 -15.87
N GLN A 237 -9.90 1.31 -16.36
CA GLN A 237 -9.32 1.16 -17.70
C GLN A 237 -8.02 0.33 -17.71
N ALA A 238 -7.19 0.41 -16.67
CA ALA A 238 -5.89 -0.27 -16.63
C ALA A 238 -6.04 -1.80 -16.69
N PRO A 239 -5.08 -2.52 -17.31
CA PRO A 239 -5.03 -3.98 -17.26
C PRO A 239 -5.01 -4.47 -15.82
N LEU A 240 -5.89 -5.41 -15.48
CA LEU A 240 -6.04 -5.90 -14.11
C LEU A 240 -4.73 -6.52 -13.59
N GLU A 241 -3.96 -7.15 -14.45
CA GLU A 241 -2.66 -7.75 -14.17
C GLU A 241 -1.54 -6.74 -13.86
N ARG A 242 -1.82 -5.44 -13.95
CA ARG A 242 -0.87 -4.35 -13.65
C ARG A 242 -1.26 -3.54 -12.41
N LEU A 243 -2.33 -3.93 -11.71
CA LEU A 243 -2.79 -3.23 -10.52
C LEU A 243 -2.24 -3.89 -9.25
N LEU A 244 -1.85 -3.05 -8.29
CA LEU A 244 -1.44 -3.42 -6.94
C LEU A 244 -2.22 -2.59 -5.92
N ILE A 245 -2.15 -3.00 -4.67
CA ILE A 245 -2.75 -2.30 -3.53
C ILE A 245 -1.75 -2.17 -2.39
N GLU A 246 -1.87 -1.09 -1.65
CA GLU A 246 -1.02 -0.76 -0.50
C GLU A 246 -1.76 0.11 0.50
N THR A 247 -1.25 0.20 1.72
CA THR A 247 -1.81 1.14 2.71
C THR A 247 -1.10 2.47 2.78
N ASP A 248 0.20 2.49 2.53
CA ASP A 248 1.10 3.61 2.85
C ASP A 248 1.01 4.00 4.35
N SER A 249 0.71 3.01 5.21
CA SER A 249 0.55 3.27 6.64
C SER A 249 1.88 3.70 7.30
N PRO A 250 1.86 4.67 8.21
CA PRO A 250 0.74 5.24 8.97
C PRO A 250 -0.06 6.35 8.26
N TYR A 251 0.21 6.64 7.00
CA TYR A 251 -0.40 7.72 6.21
C TYR A 251 -1.63 7.23 5.44
N LEU A 252 -2.30 8.15 4.74
CA LEU A 252 -3.32 7.90 3.71
C LEU A 252 -4.47 6.96 4.13
N SER A 253 -4.96 7.08 5.36
CA SER A 253 -6.08 6.24 5.86
C SER A 253 -7.25 6.21 4.89
N PRO A 254 -7.75 5.00 4.52
CA PRO A 254 -8.91 4.86 3.65
C PRO A 254 -10.20 5.32 4.34
N HIS A 255 -11.23 5.62 3.56
CA HIS A 255 -12.58 5.76 4.09
C HIS A 255 -13.07 4.38 4.60
N PRO A 256 -13.72 4.29 5.78
CA PRO A 256 -14.24 5.37 6.64
C PRO A 256 -13.24 5.91 7.70
N HIS A 257 -11.97 5.52 7.67
CA HIS A 257 -10.98 5.82 8.72
C HIS A 257 -10.17 7.10 8.51
N ARG A 258 -10.61 7.99 7.62
CA ARG A 258 -9.91 9.27 7.37
C ARG A 258 -9.68 10.06 8.66
N GLY A 259 -8.46 10.65 8.77
CA GLY A 259 -8.07 11.43 9.96
C GLY A 259 -7.56 10.60 11.15
N GLN A 260 -7.57 9.29 11.05
CA GLN A 260 -6.94 8.39 12.02
C GLN A 260 -5.56 7.95 11.50
N ARG A 261 -4.64 7.52 12.39
CA ARG A 261 -3.42 6.84 11.99
C ARG A 261 -3.78 5.59 11.19
N ASN A 262 -3.24 5.44 9.98
CA ASN A 262 -3.46 4.26 9.16
C ASN A 262 -2.73 3.04 9.72
N GLU A 263 -3.16 1.83 9.34
CA GLU A 263 -2.49 0.57 9.65
C GLU A 263 -2.76 -0.47 8.55
N PRO A 264 -1.89 -1.51 8.41
CA PRO A 264 -2.00 -2.49 7.32
C PRO A 264 -3.32 -3.26 7.31
N SER A 265 -3.96 -3.48 8.45
CA SER A 265 -5.28 -4.15 8.53
C SER A 265 -6.37 -3.46 7.70
N ARG A 266 -6.15 -2.17 7.34
CA ARG A 266 -7.09 -1.40 6.51
C ARG A 266 -6.92 -1.61 5.00
N LEU A 267 -5.96 -2.41 4.57
CA LEU A 267 -5.78 -2.77 3.16
C LEU A 267 -7.07 -3.37 2.55
N VAL A 268 -7.84 -4.08 3.35
CA VAL A 268 -9.10 -4.72 2.93
C VAL A 268 -10.13 -3.72 2.37
N TYR A 269 -10.14 -2.47 2.86
CA TYR A 269 -11.02 -1.41 2.34
C TYR A 269 -10.59 -0.95 0.95
N ILE A 270 -9.29 -0.91 0.70
CA ILE A 270 -8.71 -0.53 -0.59
C ILE A 270 -8.95 -1.64 -1.60
N ALA A 271 -8.72 -2.90 -1.21
CA ALA A 271 -9.00 -4.08 -2.02
C ALA A 271 -10.49 -4.16 -2.40
N GLN A 272 -11.40 -3.95 -1.43
CA GLN A 272 -12.84 -3.95 -1.69
C GLN A 272 -13.23 -2.84 -2.67
N LYS A 273 -12.69 -1.61 -2.48
CA LYS A 273 -12.96 -0.50 -3.40
C LYS A 273 -12.48 -0.79 -4.82
N LEU A 274 -11.32 -1.41 -4.97
CA LEU A 274 -10.80 -1.82 -6.28
C LEU A 274 -11.71 -2.89 -6.91
N ALA A 275 -12.13 -3.88 -6.14
CA ALA A 275 -13.08 -4.91 -6.58
C ALA A 275 -14.40 -4.29 -7.06
N ASP A 276 -14.99 -3.37 -6.29
CA ASP A 276 -16.23 -2.66 -6.64
C ASP A 276 -16.09 -1.90 -7.98
N LEU A 277 -14.96 -1.19 -8.17
CA LEU A 277 -14.68 -0.44 -9.41
C LEU A 277 -14.52 -1.34 -10.64
N ARG A 278 -14.08 -2.59 -10.43
CA ARG A 278 -13.89 -3.59 -11.50
C ARG A 278 -15.11 -4.49 -11.68
N GLY A 279 -16.15 -4.36 -10.85
CA GLY A 279 -17.34 -5.23 -10.90
C GLY A 279 -17.03 -6.67 -10.48
N LEU A 280 -16.01 -6.88 -9.65
CA LEU A 280 -15.55 -8.18 -9.14
C LEU A 280 -15.88 -8.34 -7.65
N SER A 281 -16.02 -9.56 -7.19
CA SER A 281 -15.93 -9.86 -5.76
C SER A 281 -14.47 -9.81 -5.28
N LEU A 282 -14.26 -9.59 -3.99
CA LEU A 282 -12.90 -9.64 -3.41
C LEU A 282 -12.27 -11.04 -3.58
N ALA A 283 -13.07 -12.10 -3.58
CA ALA A 283 -12.60 -13.47 -3.79
C ALA A 283 -12.05 -13.69 -5.21
N GLU A 284 -12.61 -13.01 -6.21
CA GLU A 284 -12.10 -13.05 -7.61
C GLU A 284 -10.89 -12.15 -7.78
N LEU A 285 -10.85 -10.99 -7.11
CA LEU A 285 -9.77 -10.01 -7.26
C LEU A 285 -8.48 -10.42 -6.53
N ALA A 286 -8.57 -10.90 -5.29
CA ALA A 286 -7.41 -11.11 -4.43
C ALA A 286 -6.36 -12.08 -5.02
N PRO A 287 -6.74 -13.20 -5.67
CA PRO A 287 -5.76 -14.07 -6.34
C PRO A 287 -4.98 -13.35 -7.46
N GLN A 288 -5.64 -12.44 -8.18
CA GLN A 288 -4.97 -11.65 -9.23
C GLN A 288 -3.98 -10.65 -8.62
N LEU A 289 -4.38 -9.92 -7.56
CA LEU A 289 -3.49 -9.00 -6.86
C LEU A 289 -2.27 -9.72 -6.27
N TRP A 290 -2.48 -10.92 -5.72
CA TRP A 290 -1.40 -11.78 -5.23
C TRP A 290 -0.38 -12.08 -6.34
N GLN A 291 -0.85 -12.59 -7.48
CA GLN A 291 0.01 -12.90 -8.63
C GLN A 291 0.70 -11.67 -9.20
N ASN A 292 0.03 -10.52 -9.24
CA ASN A 292 0.61 -9.27 -9.68
C ASN A 292 1.78 -8.87 -8.77
N THR A 293 1.59 -8.99 -7.45
CA THR A 293 2.64 -8.66 -6.46
C THR A 293 3.86 -9.57 -6.63
N LEU A 294 3.66 -10.87 -6.81
CA LEU A 294 4.78 -11.80 -7.03
C LEU A 294 5.54 -11.52 -8.35
N ARG A 295 4.83 -11.03 -9.38
CA ARG A 295 5.48 -10.60 -10.64
C ARG A 295 6.20 -9.27 -10.50
N ALA A 296 5.64 -8.33 -9.71
CA ALA A 296 6.27 -7.03 -9.43
C ALA A 296 7.53 -7.17 -8.56
N PHE A 297 7.53 -8.14 -7.64
CA PHE A 297 8.62 -8.41 -6.69
C PHE A 297 9.06 -9.89 -6.78
N PRO A 298 9.86 -10.27 -7.79
CA PRO A 298 10.19 -11.67 -8.04
C PRO A 298 10.83 -12.41 -6.84
N ARG A 299 11.63 -11.72 -6.01
CA ARG A 299 12.21 -12.34 -4.80
C ARG A 299 11.16 -12.77 -3.77
N MET A 300 9.96 -12.16 -3.76
CA MET A 300 8.86 -12.63 -2.91
C MET A 300 8.33 -14.00 -3.38
N ALA A 301 8.35 -14.25 -4.69
CA ALA A 301 7.88 -15.52 -5.25
C ALA A 301 8.73 -16.73 -4.79
N GLU A 302 10.02 -16.53 -4.49
CA GLU A 302 10.90 -17.56 -3.95
C GLU A 302 10.47 -18.04 -2.55
N THR A 303 9.71 -17.22 -1.82
CA THR A 303 9.27 -17.49 -0.45
C THR A 303 7.78 -17.79 -0.34
N LEU A 304 6.95 -17.17 -1.19
CA LEU A 304 5.48 -17.20 -1.11
C LEU A 304 4.82 -17.93 -2.27
N GLY A 305 5.58 -18.30 -3.32
CA GLY A 305 5.12 -18.95 -4.54
C GLY A 305 4.91 -20.44 -4.44
#